data_6eab0ba16521ea09dc852b57c5e26430
#
_entry.id   6eab0ba16521ea09dc852b57c5e26430
#
_cell.length_a   1.000
_cell.length_b   1.000
_cell.length_c   1.000
_cell.angle_alpha   90.00
_cell.angle_beta   90.00
_cell.angle_gamma   90.00
#
_symmetry.space_group_name_H-M   'P 1'
#
loop_
_entity.id
_entity.type
_entity.pdbx_description
1 polymer ?
#
loop_
_entity_poly.entity_id
_entity_poly.type
_entity_poly.pdbx_seq_one_letter_code
_entity_poly.pdbx_strand_id
1 'polypeptide(L)'
;GDIDILTLTATPIPRTLNLSLLGIRDLSIIDTSPEGRQKIQTEYIDNNKDLIRDIILTEVSREGQVFYIFNSVKRIEMKSKELRELLPEYIKVDYIHGQMLARDIKRAIHNFENGNTDVLIATTIIENGIDIENANTMIIEGVEKLGLSQVYQLRGRIGRSNKKSYCYMLMNENKTRNAQKREESIREFDNLTGIDLSMEDSKIRGVGEILGEKQHGAVETFGYNLYMKMLNEEILKLKGENEEELEDVNIELNFPRFLPDNYIEKNEKIKIYKRAL
;
A
#
# COMPACT_ATOMS: atom_id res chain seq x y z
N GLY A 1 -13.46 -1.49 34.41
CA GLY A 1 -12.31 -0.62 34.63
C GLY A 1 -11.94 0.03 33.32
N ASP A 2 -11.82 1.34 33.31
CA ASP A 2 -11.51 2.11 32.12
C ASP A 2 -10.06 1.85 31.74
N ILE A 3 -9.84 1.34 30.55
CA ILE A 3 -8.51 1.10 29.99
C ILE A 3 -8.34 2.04 28.81
N ASP A 4 -7.34 2.91 28.86
CA ASP A 4 -6.98 3.77 27.76
C ASP A 4 -6.33 2.93 26.65
N ILE A 5 -6.83 3.04 25.42
CA ILE A 5 -6.33 2.29 24.26
C ILE A 5 -5.85 3.27 23.20
N LEU A 6 -4.55 3.23 22.91
CA LEU A 6 -3.93 3.95 21.80
C LEU A 6 -3.64 2.95 20.66
N THR A 7 -4.17 3.24 19.47
CA THR A 7 -3.89 2.46 18.25
C THR A 7 -3.11 3.33 17.27
N LEU A 8 -1.94 2.85 16.84
CA LEU A 8 -1.09 3.52 15.86
C LEU A 8 -1.08 2.73 14.55
N THR A 9 -1.23 3.42 13.43
CA THR A 9 -1.16 2.79 12.10
C THR A 9 -0.68 3.79 11.05
N ALA A 10 0.10 3.31 10.08
CA ALA A 10 0.48 4.10 8.90
C ALA A 10 -0.60 4.08 7.81
N THR A 11 -1.41 3.02 7.78
CA THR A 11 -2.48 2.79 6.80
C THR A 11 -3.69 2.24 7.55
N PRO A 12 -4.58 3.12 8.06
CA PRO A 12 -5.73 2.67 8.84
C PRO A 12 -6.65 1.82 7.95
N ILE A 13 -7.10 0.68 8.47
CA ILE A 13 -8.14 -0.08 7.78
C ILE A 13 -9.43 0.75 7.76
N PRO A 14 -10.23 0.69 6.70
CA PRO A 14 -11.44 1.50 6.56
C PRO A 14 -12.40 1.40 7.75
N ARG A 15 -12.51 0.22 8.36
CA ARG A 15 -13.31 0.03 9.58
C ARG A 15 -12.83 0.91 10.75
N THR A 16 -11.52 0.93 11.02
CA THR A 16 -10.96 1.73 12.12
C THR A 16 -11.13 3.23 11.83
N LEU A 17 -10.92 3.64 10.58
CA LEU A 17 -11.15 5.02 10.15
C LEU A 17 -12.63 5.41 10.30
N ASN A 18 -13.55 4.55 9.88
CA ASN A 18 -14.98 4.80 10.02
C ASN A 18 -15.42 4.93 11.49
N LEU A 19 -14.90 4.10 12.39
CA LEU A 19 -15.18 4.21 13.83
C LEU A 19 -14.68 5.56 14.42
N SER A 20 -13.61 6.11 13.89
CA SER A 20 -13.11 7.42 14.30
C SER A 20 -13.95 8.55 13.69
N LEU A 21 -14.31 8.46 12.42
CA LEU A 21 -15.19 9.44 11.76
C LEU A 21 -16.59 9.51 12.40
N LEU A 22 -17.07 8.39 12.95
CA LEU A 22 -18.33 8.31 13.70
C LEU A 22 -18.19 8.82 15.17
N GLY A 23 -17.03 9.38 15.55
CA GLY A 23 -16.80 9.92 16.88
C GLY A 23 -16.79 8.89 18.02
N ILE A 24 -16.56 7.60 17.70
CA ILE A 24 -16.40 6.53 18.71
C ILE A 24 -14.97 6.54 19.28
N ARG A 25 -14.01 7.02 18.51
CA ARG A 25 -12.61 7.18 18.89
C ARG A 25 -12.07 8.49 18.39
N ASP A 26 -11.25 9.14 19.21
CA ASP A 26 -10.50 10.30 18.78
C ASP A 26 -9.46 9.88 17.72
N LEU A 27 -9.24 10.75 16.74
CA LEU A 27 -8.26 10.55 15.67
C LEU A 27 -7.30 11.74 15.62
N SER A 28 -6.01 11.42 15.71
CA SER A 28 -4.95 12.39 15.42
C SER A 28 -4.18 11.93 14.18
N ILE A 29 -3.98 12.84 13.23
CA ILE A 29 -3.26 12.58 11.98
C ILE A 29 -1.91 13.28 12.04
N ILE A 30 -0.83 12.53 11.79
CA ILE A 30 0.52 13.05 11.62
C ILE A 30 0.80 13.03 10.12
N ASP A 31 0.69 14.17 9.46
CA ASP A 31 0.83 14.34 8.01
C ASP A 31 2.13 15.03 7.59
N THR A 32 2.88 15.57 8.55
CA THR A 32 4.14 16.27 8.30
C THR A 32 5.30 15.27 8.28
N SER A 33 6.01 15.22 7.16
CA SER A 33 7.21 14.40 7.02
C SER A 33 8.35 14.93 7.90
N PRO A 34 9.22 14.04 8.46
CA PRO A 34 10.41 14.48 9.18
C PRO A 34 11.31 15.36 8.32
N GLU A 35 11.96 16.35 8.93
CA GLU A 35 12.92 17.23 8.24
C GLU A 35 14.08 16.40 7.66
N GLY A 36 14.52 16.78 6.46
CA GLY A 36 15.67 16.15 5.78
C GLY A 36 15.37 14.86 5.03
N ARG A 37 14.16 14.32 5.12
CA ARG A 37 13.78 13.12 4.35
C ARG A 37 13.60 13.45 2.87
N GLN A 38 14.44 12.82 2.00
CA GLN A 38 14.29 12.99 0.56
C GLN A 38 13.11 12.19 0.03
N LYS A 39 12.45 12.73 -1.01
CA LYS A 39 11.36 12.04 -1.72
C LYS A 39 11.91 10.80 -2.41
N ILE A 40 11.26 9.64 -2.20
CA ILE A 40 11.60 8.39 -2.85
C ILE A 40 11.14 8.46 -4.31
N GLN A 41 12.07 8.28 -5.25
CA GLN A 41 11.73 8.20 -6.67
C GLN A 41 11.18 6.81 -6.97
N THR A 42 9.97 6.74 -7.50
CA THR A 42 9.30 5.49 -7.84
C THR A 42 9.29 5.31 -9.35
N GLU A 43 9.81 4.17 -9.82
CA GLU A 43 9.88 3.84 -11.25
C GLU A 43 9.24 2.47 -11.50
N TYR A 44 8.54 2.38 -12.63
CA TYR A 44 7.89 1.16 -13.11
C TYR A 44 8.70 0.62 -14.27
N ILE A 45 9.25 -0.57 -14.10
CA ILE A 45 10.15 -1.17 -15.06
C ILE A 45 9.72 -2.60 -15.41
N ASP A 46 10.08 -3.05 -16.59
CA ASP A 46 9.88 -4.43 -17.00
C ASP A 46 10.81 -5.37 -16.23
N ASN A 47 10.37 -6.61 -16.02
CA ASN A 47 11.16 -7.63 -15.35
C ASN A 47 12.31 -8.11 -16.26
N ASN A 48 13.34 -7.28 -16.39
CA ASN A 48 14.53 -7.52 -17.22
C ASN A 48 15.76 -7.74 -16.31
N LYS A 49 16.45 -8.88 -16.50
CA LYS A 49 17.60 -9.27 -15.68
C LYS A 49 18.77 -8.30 -15.78
N ASP A 50 19.06 -7.79 -16.98
CA ASP A 50 20.17 -6.86 -17.17
C ASP A 50 19.89 -5.53 -16.46
N LEU A 51 18.66 -5.04 -16.55
CA LEU A 51 18.25 -3.82 -15.86
C LEU A 51 18.30 -3.99 -14.33
N ILE A 52 17.84 -5.13 -13.80
CA ILE A 52 17.92 -5.45 -12.37
C ILE A 52 19.38 -5.46 -11.90
N ARG A 53 20.26 -6.12 -12.67
CA ARG A 53 21.70 -6.13 -12.37
C ARG A 53 22.26 -4.72 -12.31
N ASP A 54 21.98 -3.91 -13.31
CA ASP A 54 22.51 -2.55 -13.41
C ASP A 54 22.00 -1.63 -12.28
N ILE A 55 20.74 -1.78 -11.87
CA ILE A 55 20.19 -1.08 -10.70
C ILE A 55 20.95 -1.47 -9.43
N ILE A 56 21.16 -2.77 -9.19
CA ILE A 56 21.86 -3.26 -8.01
C ILE A 56 23.31 -2.75 -8.01
N LEU A 57 24.02 -2.88 -9.12
CA LEU A 57 25.41 -2.41 -9.23
C LEU A 57 25.51 -0.88 -9.04
N THR A 58 24.58 -0.12 -9.57
CA THR A 58 24.51 1.33 -9.37
C THR A 58 24.37 1.68 -7.88
N GLU A 59 23.48 0.99 -7.16
CA GLU A 59 23.29 1.24 -5.72
C GLU A 59 24.55 0.88 -4.93
N VAL A 60 25.13 -0.29 -5.18
CA VAL A 60 26.36 -0.73 -4.48
C VAL A 60 27.55 0.18 -4.81
N SER A 61 27.67 0.67 -6.05
CA SER A 61 28.76 1.59 -6.44
C SER A 61 28.74 2.92 -5.69
N ARG A 62 27.60 3.33 -5.18
CA ARG A 62 27.44 4.52 -4.33
C ARG A 62 27.42 4.19 -2.83
N GLU A 63 27.91 2.99 -2.47
CA GLU A 63 27.99 2.49 -1.09
C GLU A 63 26.60 2.39 -0.42
N GLY A 64 25.57 2.09 -1.19
CA GLY A 64 24.22 1.82 -0.70
C GLY A 64 23.88 0.33 -0.72
N GLN A 65 22.72 -0.01 -0.17
CA GLN A 65 22.24 -1.38 -0.08
C GLN A 65 20.84 -1.50 -0.72
N VAL A 66 20.49 -2.71 -1.16
CA VAL A 66 19.26 -2.98 -1.88
C VAL A 66 18.36 -3.94 -1.10
N PHE A 67 17.11 -3.53 -0.87
CA PHE A 67 16.03 -4.46 -0.58
C PHE A 67 15.44 -5.01 -1.86
N TYR A 68 15.38 -6.34 -1.98
CA TYR A 68 14.69 -7.01 -3.07
C TYR A 68 13.46 -7.75 -2.53
N ILE A 69 12.26 -7.25 -2.84
CA ILE A 69 11.02 -7.84 -2.36
C ILE A 69 10.53 -8.90 -3.32
N PHE A 70 10.45 -10.14 -2.81
CA PHE A 70 9.97 -11.29 -3.54
C PHE A 70 9.01 -12.11 -2.68
N ASN A 71 7.71 -11.90 -2.88
CA ASN A 71 6.68 -12.47 -1.99
C ASN A 71 6.37 -13.93 -2.29
N SER A 72 7.38 -14.82 -2.18
CA SER A 72 7.20 -16.26 -2.32
C SER A 72 8.20 -17.03 -1.45
N VAL A 73 7.75 -17.51 -0.29
CA VAL A 73 8.56 -18.29 0.64
C VAL A 73 9.15 -19.53 -0.05
N LYS A 74 8.35 -20.23 -0.88
CA LYS A 74 8.78 -21.47 -1.57
C LYS A 74 9.87 -21.24 -2.62
N ARG A 75 9.97 -20.04 -3.17
CA ARG A 75 10.86 -19.73 -4.31
C ARG A 75 11.98 -18.75 -3.96
N ILE A 76 12.01 -18.21 -2.74
CA ILE A 76 12.95 -17.14 -2.36
C ILE A 76 14.42 -17.63 -2.40
N GLU A 77 14.66 -18.88 -2.01
CA GLU A 77 16.00 -19.48 -2.10
C GLU A 77 16.47 -19.60 -3.56
N MET A 78 15.58 -20.04 -4.46
CA MET A 78 15.88 -20.10 -5.89
C MET A 78 16.16 -18.68 -6.44
N LYS A 79 15.36 -17.69 -6.06
CA LYS A 79 15.60 -16.30 -6.44
C LYS A 79 16.95 -15.79 -5.94
N SER A 80 17.37 -16.17 -4.74
CA SER A 80 18.70 -15.85 -4.21
C SER A 80 19.82 -16.44 -5.05
N LYS A 81 19.68 -17.67 -5.52
CA LYS A 81 20.65 -18.29 -6.44
C LYS A 81 20.68 -17.57 -7.78
N GLU A 82 19.51 -17.28 -8.37
CA GLU A 82 19.42 -16.53 -9.63
C GLU A 82 20.13 -15.17 -9.54
N LEU A 83 19.94 -14.42 -8.46
CA LEU A 83 20.60 -13.14 -8.28
C LEU A 83 22.11 -13.28 -8.06
N ARG A 84 22.57 -14.30 -7.33
CA ARG A 84 24.02 -14.58 -7.18
C ARG A 84 24.69 -14.96 -8.48
N GLU A 85 24.00 -15.68 -9.37
CA GLU A 85 24.52 -16.01 -10.71
C GLU A 85 24.53 -14.80 -11.65
N LEU A 86 23.59 -13.85 -11.46
CA LEU A 86 23.48 -12.63 -12.25
C LEU A 86 24.50 -11.57 -11.87
N LEU A 87 24.90 -11.51 -10.61
CA LEU A 87 25.74 -10.48 -10.02
C LEU A 87 27.21 -10.94 -9.90
N PRO A 88 28.17 -10.01 -9.93
CA PRO A 88 29.57 -10.33 -9.62
C PRO A 88 29.74 -10.97 -8.22
N GLU A 89 30.73 -11.84 -8.06
CA GLU A 89 30.97 -12.59 -6.82
C GLU A 89 31.20 -11.73 -5.57
N TYR A 90 31.68 -10.50 -5.75
CA TYR A 90 31.88 -9.57 -4.64
C TYR A 90 30.58 -9.02 -4.06
N ILE A 91 29.44 -9.10 -4.79
CA ILE A 91 28.14 -8.68 -4.31
C ILE A 91 27.54 -9.77 -3.43
N LYS A 92 27.34 -9.45 -2.17
CA LYS A 92 26.80 -10.38 -1.18
C LYS A 92 25.28 -10.31 -1.13
N VAL A 93 24.65 -11.45 -1.42
CA VAL A 93 23.19 -11.62 -1.44
C VAL A 93 22.76 -12.55 -0.33
N ASP A 94 21.82 -12.13 0.50
CA ASP A 94 21.17 -12.96 1.52
C ASP A 94 19.64 -12.88 1.37
N TYR A 95 18.90 -13.74 2.08
CA TYR A 95 17.44 -13.73 2.04
C TYR A 95 16.82 -14.01 3.39
N ILE A 96 15.59 -13.49 3.60
CA ILE A 96 14.77 -13.73 4.79
C ILE A 96 13.30 -13.95 4.43
N HIS A 97 12.63 -14.80 5.21
CA HIS A 97 11.17 -14.99 5.13
C HIS A 97 10.59 -15.44 6.47
N GLY A 98 9.27 -15.29 6.65
CA GLY A 98 8.60 -15.50 7.93
C GLY A 98 8.61 -16.93 8.48
N GLN A 99 9.00 -17.94 7.68
CA GLN A 99 9.11 -19.34 8.14
C GLN A 99 10.53 -19.73 8.57
N MET A 100 11.51 -18.82 8.50
CA MET A 100 12.86 -19.05 9.02
C MET A 100 12.86 -18.96 10.55
N LEU A 101 13.87 -19.61 11.17
CA LEU A 101 14.09 -19.46 12.60
C LEU A 101 14.42 -17.99 12.94
N ALA A 102 13.87 -17.49 14.03
CA ALA A 102 14.09 -16.09 14.45
C ALA A 102 15.58 -15.72 14.58
N ARG A 103 16.44 -16.67 15.00
CA ARG A 103 17.89 -16.45 15.08
C ARG A 103 18.53 -16.19 13.72
N ASP A 104 18.05 -16.90 12.67
CA ASP A 104 18.61 -16.79 11.32
C ASP A 104 18.15 -15.49 10.65
N ILE A 105 16.90 -15.09 10.87
CA ILE A 105 16.38 -13.77 10.47
C ILE A 105 17.18 -12.65 11.13
N LYS A 106 17.39 -12.72 12.46
CA LYS A 106 18.19 -11.73 13.19
C LYS A 106 19.63 -11.64 12.67
N ARG A 107 20.25 -12.78 12.37
CA ARG A 107 21.61 -12.80 11.82
C ARG A 107 21.68 -12.14 10.44
N ALA A 108 20.75 -12.45 9.54
CA ALA A 108 20.71 -11.87 8.20
C ALA A 108 20.45 -10.36 8.24
N ILE A 109 19.53 -9.91 9.10
CA ILE A 109 19.29 -8.49 9.32
C ILE A 109 20.53 -7.81 9.87
N HIS A 110 21.17 -8.35 10.89
CA HIS A 110 22.39 -7.80 11.48
C HIS A 110 23.55 -7.70 10.46
N ASN A 111 23.71 -8.72 9.59
CA ASN A 111 24.69 -8.65 8.53
C ASN A 111 24.37 -7.53 7.53
N PHE A 112 23.09 -7.33 7.21
CA PHE A 112 22.65 -6.27 6.31
C PHE A 112 22.83 -4.89 6.95
N GLU A 113 22.48 -4.70 8.22
CA GLU A 113 22.70 -3.46 8.98
C GLU A 113 24.17 -3.04 9.02
N ASN A 114 25.08 -4.01 9.18
CA ASN A 114 26.53 -3.76 9.25
C ASN A 114 27.22 -3.68 7.86
N GLY A 115 26.47 -3.68 6.76
CA GLY A 115 27.06 -3.62 5.41
C GLY A 115 27.78 -4.91 4.98
N ASN A 116 27.58 -6.03 5.69
CA ASN A 116 28.15 -7.32 5.32
C ASN A 116 27.34 -8.03 4.21
N THR A 117 26.20 -7.49 3.85
CA THR A 117 25.30 -7.95 2.78
C THR A 117 24.88 -6.75 1.97
N ASP A 118 24.99 -6.82 0.63
CA ASP A 118 24.66 -5.72 -0.28
C ASP A 118 23.20 -5.77 -0.72
N VAL A 119 22.66 -6.98 -0.91
CA VAL A 119 21.28 -7.24 -1.34
C VAL A 119 20.59 -8.17 -0.36
N LEU A 120 19.51 -7.71 0.25
CA LEU A 120 18.66 -8.55 1.10
C LEU A 120 17.33 -8.83 0.39
N ILE A 121 17.13 -10.10 0.02
CA ILE A 121 15.86 -10.56 -0.54
C ILE A 121 14.91 -10.86 0.60
N ALA A 122 13.71 -10.32 0.55
CA ALA A 122 12.73 -10.53 1.61
C ALA A 122 11.32 -10.73 1.06
N THR A 123 10.51 -11.50 1.77
CA THR A 123 9.06 -11.43 1.62
C THR A 123 8.54 -10.14 2.25
N THR A 124 7.23 -9.94 2.31
CA THR A 124 6.62 -8.78 2.97
C THR A 124 6.89 -8.67 4.48
N ILE A 125 7.66 -9.60 5.06
CA ILE A 125 8.04 -9.57 6.48
C ILE A 125 8.72 -8.28 6.91
N ILE A 126 9.40 -7.59 5.99
CA ILE A 126 10.10 -6.33 6.30
C ILE A 126 9.16 -5.14 6.53
N GLU A 127 7.87 -5.26 6.21
CA GLU A 127 6.87 -4.24 6.53
C GLU A 127 6.76 -4.00 8.04
N ASN A 128 7.19 -4.98 8.87
CA ASN A 128 7.09 -4.98 10.33
C ASN A 128 8.39 -4.52 11.01
N GLY A 129 8.75 -3.24 10.90
CA GLY A 129 9.68 -2.61 11.84
C GLY A 129 11.19 -2.76 11.57
N ILE A 130 11.63 -3.26 10.40
CA ILE A 130 13.04 -3.24 10.02
C ILE A 130 13.43 -1.83 9.57
N ASP A 131 14.47 -1.28 10.19
CA ASP A 131 15.00 0.05 9.94
C ASP A 131 16.47 -0.02 9.53
N ILE A 132 16.77 0.18 8.24
CA ILE A 132 18.12 0.14 7.69
C ILE A 132 18.42 1.47 6.99
N GLU A 133 19.24 2.29 7.60
CA GLU A 133 19.56 3.64 7.09
C GLU A 133 20.18 3.61 5.70
N ASN A 134 21.07 2.64 5.42
CA ASN A 134 21.81 2.57 4.17
C ASN A 134 21.07 1.84 3.03
N ALA A 135 19.87 1.30 3.27
CA ALA A 135 19.04 0.73 2.23
C ALA A 135 18.30 1.85 1.48
N ASN A 136 18.86 2.30 0.37
CA ASN A 136 18.33 3.41 -0.41
C ASN A 136 17.63 2.98 -1.69
N THR A 137 17.81 1.73 -2.12
CA THR A 137 17.11 1.18 -3.27
C THR A 137 16.25 0.00 -2.86
N MET A 138 15.01 -0.02 -3.34
CA MET A 138 14.09 -1.14 -3.21
C MET A 138 13.64 -1.60 -4.60
N ILE A 139 13.66 -2.90 -4.82
CA ILE A 139 13.11 -3.55 -6.01
C ILE A 139 11.94 -4.43 -5.55
N ILE A 140 10.74 -4.23 -6.12
CA ILE A 140 9.55 -5.02 -5.76
C ILE A 140 9.13 -5.85 -6.97
N GLU A 141 9.31 -7.16 -6.89
CA GLU A 141 8.91 -8.11 -7.92
C GLU A 141 7.47 -8.61 -7.67
N GLY A 142 6.61 -8.52 -8.70
CA GLY A 142 5.23 -8.96 -8.61
C GLY A 142 4.35 -8.00 -7.79
N VAL A 143 4.57 -6.72 -7.94
CA VAL A 143 3.86 -5.65 -7.22
C VAL A 143 2.34 -5.75 -7.38
N GLU A 144 1.86 -6.26 -8.51
CA GLU A 144 0.46 -6.48 -8.81
C GLU A 144 -0.23 -7.50 -7.88
N LYS A 145 0.55 -8.28 -7.13
CA LYS A 145 0.06 -9.26 -6.15
C LYS A 145 -0.02 -8.71 -4.73
N LEU A 146 0.53 -7.51 -4.52
CA LEU A 146 0.55 -6.85 -3.21
C LEU A 146 -0.64 -5.88 -3.09
N GLY A 147 -1.09 -5.66 -1.86
CA GLY A 147 -2.03 -4.59 -1.55
C GLY A 147 -1.35 -3.21 -1.61
N LEU A 148 -2.12 -2.17 -1.93
CA LEU A 148 -1.60 -0.80 -2.00
C LEU A 148 -0.95 -0.38 -0.68
N SER A 149 -1.60 -0.68 0.44
CA SER A 149 -1.09 -0.40 1.78
C SER A 149 0.24 -1.10 2.05
N GLN A 150 0.41 -2.35 1.59
CA GLN A 150 1.67 -3.10 1.72
C GLN A 150 2.80 -2.45 0.91
N VAL A 151 2.53 -2.09 -0.34
CA VAL A 151 3.51 -1.42 -1.20
C VAL A 151 3.94 -0.09 -0.58
N TYR A 152 3.00 0.67 -0.02
CA TYR A 152 3.28 1.92 0.69
C TYR A 152 4.18 1.70 1.91
N GLN A 153 3.87 0.72 2.75
CA GLN A 153 4.66 0.40 3.95
C GLN A 153 6.06 -0.10 3.59
N LEU A 154 6.17 -0.94 2.56
CA LEU A 154 7.46 -1.40 2.03
C LEU A 154 8.30 -0.23 1.52
N ARG A 155 7.73 0.62 0.66
CA ARG A 155 8.41 1.82 0.16
C ARG A 155 8.91 2.72 1.29
N GLY A 156 8.14 2.83 2.36
CA GLY A 156 8.50 3.59 3.56
C GLY A 156 9.71 3.04 4.33
N ARG A 157 10.22 1.85 3.98
CA ARG A 157 11.41 1.24 4.62
C ARG A 157 12.73 1.74 4.05
N ILE A 158 12.73 2.44 2.93
CA ILE A 158 13.90 3.09 2.35
C ILE A 158 13.81 4.62 2.49
N GLY A 159 14.89 5.32 2.14
CA GLY A 159 14.92 6.79 2.15
C GLY A 159 15.06 7.37 3.56
N ARG A 160 15.87 6.75 4.39
CA ARG A 160 16.15 7.19 5.76
C ARG A 160 17.51 7.85 5.92
N SER A 161 18.29 7.87 4.85
CA SER A 161 19.57 8.58 4.75
C SER A 161 19.45 9.86 3.92
N ASN A 162 20.52 10.64 3.84
CA ASN A 162 20.59 11.82 2.96
C ASN A 162 20.82 11.46 1.48
N LYS A 163 20.96 10.17 1.15
CA LYS A 163 21.15 9.70 -0.23
C LYS A 163 19.81 9.66 -0.95
N LYS A 164 19.82 9.90 -2.27
CA LYS A 164 18.63 9.71 -3.12
C LYS A 164 18.18 8.26 -3.05
N SER A 165 16.87 8.06 -2.93
CA SER A 165 16.28 6.74 -2.77
C SER A 165 15.34 6.40 -3.91
N TYR A 166 15.40 5.14 -4.34
CA TYR A 166 14.69 4.64 -5.51
C TYR A 166 13.87 3.41 -5.16
N CYS A 167 12.63 3.38 -5.65
CA CYS A 167 11.76 2.22 -5.56
C CYS A 167 11.39 1.76 -6.97
N TYR A 168 11.95 0.63 -7.41
CA TYR A 168 11.67 0.03 -8.70
C TYR A 168 10.58 -1.03 -8.57
N MET A 169 9.50 -0.86 -9.30
CA MET A 169 8.36 -1.78 -9.31
C MET A 169 8.40 -2.60 -10.59
N LEU A 170 8.73 -3.90 -10.45
CA LEU A 170 8.79 -4.82 -11.59
C LEU A 170 7.38 -5.24 -11.99
N MET A 171 7.04 -4.94 -13.23
CA MET A 171 5.74 -5.25 -13.80
C MET A 171 5.81 -6.54 -14.63
N ASN A 172 4.81 -7.41 -14.49
CA ASN A 172 4.67 -8.59 -15.33
C ASN A 172 3.74 -8.30 -16.51
N GLU A 173 4.04 -8.87 -17.68
CA GLU A 173 3.25 -8.67 -18.91
C GLU A 173 1.82 -9.23 -18.79
N ASN A 174 1.64 -10.36 -18.10
CA ASN A 174 0.34 -11.01 -17.93
C ASN A 174 -0.41 -10.49 -16.72
N LYS A 175 -1.27 -9.48 -16.91
CA LYS A 175 -2.01 -8.79 -15.84
C LYS A 175 -3.50 -9.16 -15.87
N THR A 176 -4.03 -9.46 -14.69
CA THR A 176 -5.50 -9.47 -14.49
C THR A 176 -6.05 -8.04 -14.47
N ARG A 177 -7.36 -7.88 -14.69
CA ARG A 177 -8.01 -6.56 -14.65
C ARG A 177 -7.78 -5.84 -13.30
N ASN A 178 -7.78 -6.59 -12.20
CA ASN A 178 -7.49 -6.03 -10.86
C ASN A 178 -6.02 -5.63 -10.71
N ALA A 179 -5.09 -6.38 -11.31
CA ALA A 179 -3.68 -6.03 -11.34
C ALA A 179 -3.43 -4.73 -12.11
N GLN A 180 -4.11 -4.51 -13.22
CA GLN A 180 -4.04 -3.26 -13.98
C GLN A 180 -4.55 -2.06 -13.17
N LYS A 181 -5.71 -2.19 -12.51
CA LYS A 181 -6.24 -1.14 -11.63
C LYS A 181 -5.29 -0.81 -10.47
N ARG A 182 -4.67 -1.82 -9.86
CA ARG A 182 -3.66 -1.60 -8.80
C ARG A 182 -2.45 -0.85 -9.33
N GLU A 183 -1.95 -1.21 -10.52
CA GLU A 183 -0.85 -0.49 -11.15
C GLU A 183 -1.19 0.98 -11.39
N GLU A 184 -2.37 1.29 -11.92
CA GLU A 184 -2.83 2.67 -12.12
C GLU A 184 -2.85 3.43 -10.78
N SER A 185 -3.43 2.83 -9.74
CA SER A 185 -3.45 3.43 -8.41
C SER A 185 -2.05 3.59 -7.79
N ILE A 186 -1.15 2.63 -8.01
CA ILE A 186 0.23 2.72 -7.53
C ILE A 186 0.99 3.85 -8.25
N ARG A 187 0.72 4.13 -9.51
CA ARG A 187 1.32 5.26 -10.24
C ARG A 187 0.94 6.63 -9.66
N GLU A 188 -0.20 6.72 -8.98
CA GLU A 188 -0.67 7.94 -8.32
C GLU A 188 -0.14 8.08 -6.87
N PHE A 189 0.67 7.14 -6.40
CA PHE A 189 1.15 7.03 -5.01
C PHE A 189 1.75 8.29 -4.42
N ASP A 190 2.46 9.06 -5.21
CA ASP A 190 3.19 10.24 -4.72
C ASP A 190 2.25 11.36 -4.23
N ASN A 191 0.97 11.26 -4.57
CA ASN A 191 -0.06 12.24 -4.25
C ASN A 191 -1.07 11.73 -3.18
N LEU A 192 -0.94 10.47 -2.73
CA LEU A 192 -1.90 9.85 -1.81
C LEU A 192 -1.37 9.80 -0.38
N THR A 193 -2.24 10.08 0.58
CA THR A 193 -1.98 9.83 2.01
C THR A 193 -2.22 8.37 2.36
N GLY A 194 -1.78 7.92 3.55
CA GLY A 194 -2.06 6.56 4.04
C GLY A 194 -3.57 6.25 4.13
N ILE A 195 -4.39 7.27 4.37
CA ILE A 195 -5.85 7.17 4.41
C ILE A 195 -6.40 6.97 3.00
N ASP A 196 -5.97 7.79 2.03
CA ASP A 196 -6.41 7.67 0.63
C ASP A 196 -6.08 6.29 0.06
N LEU A 197 -4.88 5.78 0.37
CA LEU A 197 -4.43 4.44 -0.03
C LEU A 197 -5.31 3.33 0.53
N SER A 198 -5.72 3.45 1.79
CA SER A 198 -6.64 2.49 2.42
C SER A 198 -7.99 2.48 1.73
N MET A 199 -8.49 3.66 1.38
CA MET A 199 -9.76 3.79 0.66
C MET A 199 -9.68 3.23 -0.76
N GLU A 200 -8.60 3.51 -1.49
CA GLU A 200 -8.39 2.97 -2.84
C GLU A 200 -8.21 1.44 -2.84
N ASP A 201 -7.41 0.89 -1.92
CA ASP A 201 -7.24 -0.57 -1.78
C ASP A 201 -8.59 -1.26 -1.50
N SER A 202 -9.44 -0.62 -0.69
CA SER A 202 -10.81 -1.08 -0.41
C SER A 202 -11.69 -1.11 -1.65
N LYS A 203 -11.64 -0.09 -2.49
CA LYS A 203 -12.41 -0.03 -3.74
C LYS A 203 -11.97 -1.12 -4.73
N ILE A 204 -10.67 -1.42 -4.80
CA ILE A 204 -10.10 -2.43 -5.70
C ILE A 204 -10.44 -3.85 -5.24
N ARG A 205 -10.37 -4.12 -3.93
CA ARG A 205 -10.66 -5.44 -3.34
C ARG A 205 -12.15 -5.74 -3.22
N GLY A 206 -12.97 -4.69 -3.19
CA GLY A 206 -14.39 -4.77 -2.90
C GLY A 206 -14.70 -4.74 -1.40
N VAL A 207 -15.91 -4.35 -1.08
CA VAL A 207 -16.36 -4.09 0.30
C VAL A 207 -16.38 -5.36 1.17
N GLY A 208 -16.50 -6.54 0.57
CA GLY A 208 -16.58 -7.83 1.30
C GLY A 208 -15.30 -8.16 2.08
N GLU A 209 -14.12 -7.88 1.54
CA GLU A 209 -12.84 -8.14 2.23
C GLU A 209 -12.56 -7.19 3.41
N ILE A 210 -13.21 -6.02 3.45
CA ILE A 210 -13.01 -5.01 4.50
C ILE A 210 -13.62 -5.45 5.83
N LEU A 211 -14.68 -6.23 5.79
CA LEU A 211 -15.51 -6.57 6.96
C LEU A 211 -15.20 -7.93 7.58
N GLY A 212 -14.30 -8.71 6.98
CA GLY A 212 -13.89 -10.05 7.42
C GLY A 212 -14.89 -11.15 7.03
N GLU A 213 -14.41 -12.41 6.96
CA GLU A 213 -15.16 -13.56 6.43
C GLU A 213 -16.55 -13.80 7.02
N LYS A 214 -16.82 -13.35 8.24
CA LYS A 214 -18.12 -13.58 8.93
C LYS A 214 -19.18 -12.50 8.62
N GLN A 215 -18.86 -11.44 7.90
CA GLN A 215 -19.76 -10.30 7.64
C GLN A 215 -20.14 -10.12 6.16
N HIS A 216 -19.70 -11.03 5.29
CA HIS A 216 -19.93 -10.96 3.83
C HIS A 216 -21.41 -10.83 3.44
N GLY A 217 -22.33 -11.46 4.16
CA GLY A 217 -23.74 -11.53 3.77
C GLY A 217 -24.51 -10.21 3.86
N ALA A 218 -24.22 -9.36 4.85
CA ALA A 218 -25.01 -8.14 5.07
C ALA A 218 -24.63 -7.01 4.11
N VAL A 219 -23.32 -6.82 3.84
CA VAL A 219 -22.84 -5.74 2.97
C VAL A 219 -23.06 -6.05 1.49
N GLU A 220 -22.96 -7.32 1.09
CA GLU A 220 -23.31 -7.74 -0.27
C GLU A 220 -24.80 -7.55 -0.56
N THR A 221 -25.66 -7.74 0.46
CA THR A 221 -27.10 -7.65 0.30
C THR A 221 -27.62 -6.21 0.31
N PHE A 222 -27.06 -5.34 1.16
CA PHE A 222 -27.61 -3.99 1.40
C PHE A 222 -26.74 -2.86 0.83
N GLY A 223 -25.50 -3.14 0.45
CA GLY A 223 -24.55 -2.14 0.02
C GLY A 223 -23.87 -1.40 1.19
N TYR A 224 -22.67 -0.87 0.93
CA TYR A 224 -21.84 -0.23 1.95
C TYR A 224 -22.47 1.00 2.59
N ASN A 225 -23.12 1.84 1.77
CA ASN A 225 -23.72 3.09 2.26
C ASN A 225 -24.87 2.83 3.26
N LEU A 226 -25.72 1.84 2.96
CA LEU A 226 -26.80 1.49 3.88
C LEU A 226 -26.26 0.87 5.18
N TYR A 227 -25.24 0.01 5.09
CA TYR A 227 -24.58 -0.53 6.28
C TYR A 227 -24.01 0.58 7.16
N MET A 228 -23.33 1.58 6.57
CA MET A 228 -22.79 2.71 7.31
C MET A 228 -23.87 3.60 7.93
N LYS A 229 -24.98 3.81 7.23
CA LYS A 229 -26.14 4.53 7.77
C LYS A 229 -26.71 3.82 9.00
N MET A 230 -27.00 2.52 8.90
CA MET A 230 -27.50 1.72 10.02
C MET A 230 -26.53 1.68 11.20
N LEU A 231 -25.21 1.58 10.95
CA LEU A 231 -24.20 1.60 11.99
C LEU A 231 -24.20 2.94 12.73
N ASN A 232 -24.27 4.05 11.99
CA ASN A 232 -24.33 5.39 12.57
C ASN A 232 -25.59 5.58 13.43
N GLU A 233 -26.75 5.17 12.94
CA GLU A 233 -28.02 5.20 13.67
C GLU A 233 -27.93 4.43 15.00
N GLU A 234 -27.36 3.22 15.00
CA GLU A 234 -27.20 2.44 16.22
C GLU A 234 -26.19 3.07 17.21
N ILE A 235 -25.14 3.72 16.71
CA ILE A 235 -24.17 4.43 17.55
C ILE A 235 -24.82 5.64 18.23
N LEU A 236 -25.60 6.44 17.49
CA LEU A 236 -26.31 7.60 18.04
C LEU A 236 -27.31 7.16 19.12
N LYS A 237 -28.05 6.08 18.88
CA LYS A 237 -28.93 5.49 19.92
C LYS A 237 -28.16 5.09 21.18
N LEU A 238 -26.99 4.45 21.03
CA LEU A 238 -26.16 4.04 22.17
C LEU A 238 -25.57 5.24 22.94
N LYS A 239 -25.31 6.35 22.25
CA LYS A 239 -24.86 7.61 22.88
C LYS A 239 -26.01 8.39 23.55
N GLY A 240 -27.25 8.00 23.35
CA GLY A 240 -28.44 8.70 23.86
C GLY A 240 -28.76 9.99 23.10
N GLU A 241 -28.18 10.16 21.91
CA GLU A 241 -28.46 11.26 21.01
C GLU A 241 -29.62 10.84 20.08
N ASN A 242 -30.71 11.61 20.06
CA ASN A 242 -31.81 11.40 19.12
C ASN A 242 -31.39 11.93 17.75
N GLU A 243 -31.45 11.10 16.71
CA GLU A 243 -31.42 11.59 15.34
C GLU A 243 -32.64 12.46 15.06
N GLU A 244 -32.41 13.67 14.53
CA GLU A 244 -33.40 14.26 13.64
C GLU A 244 -33.42 13.37 12.39
N GLU A 245 -34.51 12.64 12.16
CA GLU A 245 -34.71 11.89 10.91
C GLU A 245 -34.56 12.86 9.74
N LEU A 246 -33.38 12.85 9.12
CA LEU A 246 -33.20 13.46 7.81
C LEU A 246 -33.98 12.57 6.84
N GLU A 247 -35.20 13.01 6.48
CA GLU A 247 -35.97 12.36 5.43
C GLU A 247 -35.12 12.30 4.16
N ASP A 248 -34.91 11.10 3.61
CA ASP A 248 -34.29 10.90 2.31
C ASP A 248 -35.17 11.59 1.25
N VAL A 249 -34.84 12.83 0.92
CA VAL A 249 -35.57 13.59 -0.09
C VAL A 249 -35.18 13.04 -1.47
N ASN A 250 -36.06 12.26 -2.05
CA ASN A 250 -35.93 11.78 -3.42
C ASN A 250 -36.37 12.91 -4.37
N ILE A 251 -35.41 13.65 -4.92
CA ILE A 251 -35.69 14.74 -5.85
C ILE A 251 -35.75 14.16 -7.28
N GLU A 252 -36.95 13.92 -7.77
CA GLU A 252 -37.18 13.64 -9.19
C GLU A 252 -37.23 14.94 -9.99
N LEU A 253 -36.17 15.22 -10.72
CA LEU A 253 -36.07 16.39 -11.57
C LEU A 253 -36.44 16.03 -13.00
N ASN A 254 -37.48 16.68 -13.54
CA ASN A 254 -38.00 16.49 -14.92
C ASN A 254 -37.17 17.27 -15.98
N PHE A 255 -35.83 17.25 -15.88
CA PHE A 255 -34.97 17.81 -16.93
C PHE A 255 -33.94 16.80 -17.42
N PRO A 256 -33.33 17.05 -18.59
CA PRO A 256 -32.36 16.12 -19.16
C PRO A 256 -31.23 15.85 -18.19
N ARG A 257 -30.99 14.56 -17.88
CA ARG A 257 -29.92 14.11 -16.97
C ARG A 257 -28.51 14.24 -17.57
N PHE A 258 -28.37 14.98 -18.65
CA PHE A 258 -27.12 15.15 -19.36
C PHE A 258 -26.63 16.59 -19.29
N LEU A 259 -25.32 16.74 -19.08
CA LEU A 259 -24.70 18.05 -19.16
C LEU A 259 -24.80 18.58 -20.59
N PRO A 260 -25.22 19.86 -20.79
CA PRO A 260 -25.25 20.45 -22.12
C PRO A 260 -23.91 20.41 -22.82
N ASP A 261 -23.93 20.33 -24.17
CA ASP A 261 -22.69 20.16 -24.95
C ASP A 261 -21.77 21.39 -24.92
N ASN A 262 -22.34 22.54 -24.57
CA ASN A 262 -21.65 23.82 -24.44
C ASN A 262 -21.15 24.14 -23.03
N TYR A 263 -21.36 23.23 -22.04
CA TYR A 263 -20.99 23.50 -20.64
C TYR A 263 -19.55 23.08 -20.31
N ILE A 264 -19.11 21.94 -20.86
CA ILE A 264 -17.75 21.40 -20.70
C ILE A 264 -17.32 20.68 -21.98
N GLU A 265 -16.01 20.57 -22.20
CA GLU A 265 -15.45 19.85 -23.31
C GLU A 265 -15.86 18.35 -23.31
N LYS A 266 -16.10 17.81 -24.51
CA LYS A 266 -16.60 16.42 -24.72
C LYS A 266 -15.78 15.36 -23.96
N ASN A 267 -14.46 15.56 -23.86
CA ASN A 267 -13.55 14.60 -23.20
C ASN A 267 -13.68 14.64 -21.67
N GLU A 268 -13.95 15.79 -21.09
CA GLU A 268 -14.21 15.95 -19.65
C GLU A 268 -15.59 15.41 -19.27
N LYS A 269 -16.60 15.67 -20.12
CA LYS A 269 -17.94 15.11 -19.97
C LYS A 269 -17.93 13.59 -19.89
N ILE A 270 -17.17 12.93 -20.77
CA ILE A 270 -16.97 11.46 -20.76
C ILE A 270 -16.32 11.00 -19.45
N LYS A 271 -15.35 11.74 -18.93
CA LYS A 271 -14.70 11.40 -17.64
C LYS A 271 -15.67 11.50 -16.46
N ILE A 272 -16.51 12.53 -16.43
CA ILE A 272 -17.53 12.71 -15.38
C ILE A 272 -18.54 11.56 -15.42
N TYR A 273 -19.08 11.22 -16.58
CA TYR A 273 -20.03 10.11 -16.70
C TYR A 273 -19.43 8.74 -16.37
N LYS A 274 -18.15 8.51 -16.72
CA LYS A 274 -17.44 7.27 -16.33
C LYS A 274 -17.16 7.15 -14.84
N ARG A 275 -17.13 8.26 -14.11
CA ARG A 275 -16.98 8.26 -12.64
C ARG A 275 -18.30 8.09 -11.91
N ALA A 276 -19.41 8.41 -12.55
CA ALA A 276 -20.75 8.32 -11.98
C ALA A 276 -21.44 6.97 -12.22
N LEU A 277 -20.86 6.09 -13.07
CA LEU A 277 -21.25 4.70 -13.31
C LEU A 277 -20.35 3.75 -12.53
#